data_86453792c0e0e993fc66dccca507dc23
#
_entry.id   86453792c0e0e993fc66dccca507dc23
#
_cell.length_a   1.000
_cell.length_b   1.000
_cell.length_c   1.000
_cell.angle_alpha   90.00
_cell.angle_beta   90.00
_cell.angle_gamma   90.00
#
_symmetry.space_group_name_H-M   'P 1'
#
loop_
_entity.id
_entity.type
_entity.pdbx_description
1 polymer ?
#
loop_
_entity_poly.entity_id
_entity_poly.type
_entity_poly.pdbx_seq_one_letter_code
_entity_poly.pdbx_strand_id
1 'polypeptide(L)'
;MRMRKKKNLIPRMERCGDRLIREPYAMPGKWRELMPQARELRLELGCGKGRFTAGTAAAEPDVLFIAVERVPDAMVMAMERCVAQGLTNVYFIDANADQLPLFFAPGEVDRIYINFCDPWPSNRHAKRRLTHGNFLRLYRQVLKMGGQIHFKTDNQDLFTFSIEELPLFGFQLSEVTRDLHANGPVGVMTDYEAKFHDQGLPICRCVGAMVPWEEPFPTDIRRVKNRWLDVFADGVPDADLGKRVLSEGNYLWHLFSWELVPCLSGDAARQALAAAPGEKYLFYYE
;
A
#
# COMPACT_ATOMS: atom_id res chain seq x y z
N MET A 1 14.17 -14.74 4.79
CA MET A 1 15.56 -15.00 5.28
C MET A 1 15.90 -14.02 6.40
N ARG A 2 16.23 -14.48 7.61
CA ARG A 2 16.57 -13.57 8.73
C ARG A 2 17.92 -12.91 8.48
N MET A 3 17.95 -11.58 8.39
CA MET A 3 19.20 -10.83 8.26
C MET A 3 20.08 -11.02 9.51
N ARG A 4 21.40 -11.15 9.32
CA ARG A 4 22.35 -11.11 10.43
C ARG A 4 22.44 -9.69 10.98
N LYS A 5 22.39 -9.54 12.31
CA LYS A 5 22.62 -8.27 13.00
C LYS A 5 23.97 -7.66 12.57
N LYS A 6 23.95 -6.39 12.20
CA LYS A 6 25.16 -5.66 11.83
C LYS A 6 25.86 -5.13 13.06
N LYS A 7 27.18 -5.27 13.09
CA LYS A 7 28.01 -4.62 14.13
C LYS A 7 27.96 -3.11 13.94
N ASN A 8 27.92 -2.38 15.03
CA ASN A 8 27.96 -0.91 15.06
C ASN A 8 26.84 -0.28 14.20
N LEU A 9 25.59 -0.83 14.26
CA LEU A 9 24.45 -0.38 13.44
C LEU A 9 24.22 1.13 13.60
N ILE A 10 24.01 1.62 14.84
CA ILE A 10 23.71 3.03 15.10
C ILE A 10 24.84 3.96 14.63
N PRO A 11 26.12 3.76 14.97
CA PRO A 11 27.22 4.58 14.45
C PRO A 11 27.34 4.56 12.91
N ARG A 12 26.94 3.46 12.26
CA ARG A 12 26.91 3.38 10.80
C ARG A 12 25.80 4.24 10.21
N MET A 13 24.59 4.18 10.80
CA MET A 13 23.46 5.03 10.39
C MET A 13 23.78 6.52 10.61
N GLU A 14 24.42 6.87 11.73
CA GLU A 14 24.82 8.24 12.03
C GLU A 14 25.81 8.80 11.00
N ARG A 15 26.75 7.98 10.50
CA ARG A 15 27.67 8.40 9.42
C ARG A 15 26.96 8.67 8.08
N CYS A 16 25.75 8.19 7.90
CA CYS A 16 24.95 8.51 6.71
C CYS A 16 24.26 9.88 6.81
N GLY A 17 24.48 10.62 7.91
CA GLY A 17 23.97 11.98 8.11
C GLY A 17 22.46 12.06 8.07
N ASP A 18 21.93 13.10 7.44
CA ASP A 18 20.51 13.41 7.41
C ASP A 18 19.69 12.55 6.43
N ARG A 19 20.23 11.44 5.95
CA ARG A 19 19.52 10.53 5.05
C ARG A 19 18.39 9.76 5.74
N LEU A 20 18.50 9.53 7.04
CA LEU A 20 17.42 8.94 7.84
C LEU A 20 16.52 10.04 8.38
N ILE A 21 15.26 10.04 7.95
CA ILE A 21 14.23 10.92 8.50
C ILE A 21 13.78 10.34 9.84
N ARG A 22 14.16 11.02 10.92
CA ARG A 22 13.88 10.57 12.30
C ARG A 22 12.45 10.91 12.75
N GLU A 23 11.88 11.98 12.22
CA GLU A 23 10.55 12.48 12.55
C GLU A 23 9.61 12.46 11.31
N PRO A 24 9.29 11.27 10.76
CA PRO A 24 8.47 11.18 9.54
C PRO A 24 7.05 11.71 9.74
N TYR A 25 6.54 11.72 10.98
CA TYR A 25 5.24 12.30 11.34
C TYR A 25 5.15 13.83 11.16
N ALA A 26 6.28 14.51 11.09
CA ALA A 26 6.35 15.96 10.85
C ALA A 26 6.42 16.30 9.36
N MET A 27 6.49 15.30 8.47
CA MET A 27 6.76 15.45 7.05
C MET A 27 5.55 15.55 6.11
N PRO A 28 4.31 15.17 6.47
CA PRO A 28 3.19 15.27 5.53
C PRO A 28 3.09 16.65 4.88
N GLY A 29 3.09 16.70 3.54
CA GLY A 29 3.06 17.92 2.73
C GLY A 29 4.39 18.67 2.61
N LYS A 30 5.48 18.19 3.24
CA LYS A 30 6.77 18.88 3.27
C LYS A 30 7.91 18.12 2.59
N TRP A 31 7.66 16.92 2.07
CA TRP A 31 8.71 16.12 1.45
C TRP A 31 9.46 16.86 0.34
N ARG A 32 8.75 17.66 -0.44
CA ARG A 32 9.37 18.44 -1.53
C ARG A 32 10.26 19.60 -1.04
N GLU A 33 10.24 19.95 0.25
CA GLU A 33 11.19 20.90 0.83
C GLU A 33 12.62 20.35 0.84
N LEU A 34 12.78 19.01 0.90
CA LEU A 34 14.08 18.34 0.79
C LEU A 34 14.70 18.45 -0.61
N MET A 35 13.86 18.65 -1.64
CA MET A 35 14.27 18.79 -3.03
C MET A 35 13.18 19.56 -3.80
N PRO A 36 13.13 20.91 -3.69
CA PRO A 36 12.04 21.72 -4.27
C PRO A 36 11.86 21.57 -5.78
N GLN A 37 12.94 21.29 -6.50
CA GLN A 37 12.95 21.09 -7.95
C GLN A 37 12.56 19.68 -8.39
N ALA A 38 12.26 18.75 -7.45
CA ALA A 38 11.88 17.38 -7.80
C ALA A 38 10.61 17.36 -8.65
N ARG A 39 10.70 16.73 -9.82
CA ARG A 39 9.52 16.53 -10.69
C ARG A 39 8.53 15.51 -10.13
N GLU A 40 9.03 14.50 -9.40
CA GLU A 40 8.23 13.43 -8.78
C GLU A 40 8.76 13.10 -7.38
N LEU A 41 7.84 12.63 -6.52
CA LEU A 41 8.13 11.98 -5.25
C LEU A 41 7.77 10.49 -5.37
N ARG A 42 8.77 9.62 -5.23
CA ARG A 42 8.57 8.17 -5.35
C ARG A 42 8.95 7.43 -4.09
N LEU A 43 8.19 6.37 -3.78
CA LEU A 43 8.45 5.49 -2.64
C LEU A 43 8.96 4.13 -3.11
N GLU A 44 9.87 3.52 -2.33
CA GLU A 44 10.14 2.09 -2.40
C GLU A 44 9.79 1.45 -1.07
N LEU A 45 8.91 0.44 -1.08
CA LEU A 45 8.50 -0.31 0.10
C LEU A 45 9.33 -1.60 0.22
N GLY A 46 10.16 -1.67 1.27
CA GLY A 46 11.09 -2.76 1.48
C GLY A 46 12.35 -2.65 0.62
N CYS A 47 13.09 -1.55 0.72
CA CYS A 47 14.27 -1.29 -0.10
C CYS A 47 15.43 -2.29 0.11
N GLY A 48 15.39 -3.07 1.18
CA GLY A 48 16.42 -4.06 1.49
C GLY A 48 17.83 -3.45 1.58
N LYS A 49 18.74 -3.94 0.73
CA LYS A 49 20.12 -3.43 0.67
C LYS A 49 20.33 -2.27 -0.31
N GLY A 50 19.25 -1.77 -0.92
CA GLY A 50 19.21 -0.52 -1.68
C GLY A 50 19.86 -0.54 -3.06
N ARG A 51 20.04 -1.70 -3.72
CA ARG A 51 20.57 -1.71 -5.09
C ARG A 51 19.63 -1.03 -6.07
N PHE A 52 18.34 -1.35 -5.98
CA PHE A 52 17.31 -0.72 -6.81
C PHE A 52 17.16 0.76 -6.46
N THR A 53 17.03 1.09 -5.17
CA THR A 53 16.94 2.47 -4.68
C THR A 53 18.08 3.34 -5.21
N ALA A 54 19.34 2.93 -4.98
CA ALA A 54 20.50 3.70 -5.39
C ALA A 54 20.62 3.78 -6.92
N GLY A 55 20.42 2.67 -7.63
CA GLY A 55 20.53 2.66 -9.08
C GLY A 55 19.45 3.51 -9.77
N THR A 56 18.21 3.46 -9.28
CA THR A 56 17.11 4.26 -9.83
C THR A 56 17.30 5.75 -9.50
N ALA A 57 17.71 6.07 -8.29
CA ALA A 57 17.99 7.46 -7.90
C ALA A 57 19.16 8.06 -8.67
N ALA A 58 20.20 7.28 -8.96
CA ALA A 58 21.33 7.72 -9.79
C ALA A 58 20.90 7.98 -11.26
N ALA A 59 20.00 7.14 -11.79
CA ALA A 59 19.48 7.28 -13.14
C ALA A 59 18.48 8.46 -13.30
N GLU A 60 17.84 8.86 -12.22
CA GLU A 60 16.79 9.89 -12.21
C GLU A 60 17.08 10.95 -11.12
N PRO A 61 18.11 11.81 -11.32
CA PRO A 61 18.56 12.76 -10.30
C PRO A 61 17.55 13.89 -10.02
N ASP A 62 16.54 14.06 -10.86
CA ASP A 62 15.43 15.02 -10.73
C ASP A 62 14.19 14.44 -10.01
N VAL A 63 14.30 13.23 -9.47
CA VAL A 63 13.24 12.55 -8.71
C VAL A 63 13.66 12.43 -7.24
N LEU A 64 12.77 12.77 -6.32
CA LEU A 64 12.95 12.52 -4.90
C LEU A 64 12.48 11.11 -4.54
N PHE A 65 13.38 10.31 -3.96
CA PHE A 65 13.10 8.95 -3.52
C PHE A 65 13.02 8.87 -2.00
N ILE A 66 11.97 8.21 -1.51
CA ILE A 66 11.83 7.85 -0.10
C ILE A 66 11.78 6.32 0.00
N ALA A 67 12.77 5.74 0.65
CA ALA A 67 12.88 4.30 0.87
C ALA A 67 12.36 3.95 2.27
N VAL A 68 11.34 3.11 2.34
CA VAL A 68 10.74 2.63 3.59
C VAL A 68 11.22 1.21 3.85
N GLU A 69 11.88 0.98 5.00
CA GLU A 69 12.38 -0.35 5.37
C GLU A 69 12.22 -0.55 6.88
N ARG A 70 11.68 -1.70 7.26
CA ARG A 70 11.44 -2.05 8.67
C ARG A 70 12.60 -2.83 9.33
N VAL A 71 13.61 -3.19 8.54
CA VAL A 71 14.79 -3.94 9.01
C VAL A 71 16.00 -3.02 8.99
N PRO A 72 16.37 -2.41 10.13
CA PRO A 72 17.46 -1.43 10.18
C PRO A 72 18.81 -2.00 9.69
N ASP A 73 19.06 -3.30 9.89
CA ASP A 73 20.27 -3.98 9.37
C ASP A 73 20.34 -4.04 7.84
N ALA A 74 19.21 -4.00 7.15
CA ALA A 74 19.16 -3.88 5.69
C ALA A 74 19.27 -2.42 5.27
N MET A 75 18.47 -1.56 5.90
CA MET A 75 18.39 -0.13 5.60
C MET A 75 19.76 0.56 5.70
N VAL A 76 20.56 0.26 6.72
CA VAL A 76 21.91 0.86 6.85
C VAL A 76 22.80 0.57 5.65
N MET A 77 22.69 -0.61 5.05
CA MET A 77 23.44 -0.95 3.83
C MET A 77 22.97 -0.15 2.63
N ALA A 78 21.65 0.08 2.52
CA ALA A 78 21.07 0.92 1.49
C ALA A 78 21.53 2.38 1.65
N MET A 79 21.49 2.91 2.87
CA MET A 79 21.97 4.26 3.19
C MET A 79 23.45 4.44 2.81
N GLU A 80 24.32 3.52 3.27
CA GLU A 80 25.77 3.56 2.95
C GLU A 80 26.02 3.51 1.43
N ARG A 81 25.23 2.68 0.70
CA ARG A 81 25.34 2.59 -0.76
C ARG A 81 24.99 3.93 -1.43
N CYS A 82 23.94 4.60 -1.01
CA CYS A 82 23.54 5.90 -1.54
C CYS A 82 24.58 7.00 -1.21
N VAL A 83 25.09 7.01 0.02
CA VAL A 83 26.13 7.96 0.44
C VAL A 83 27.43 7.74 -0.35
N ALA A 84 27.87 6.49 -0.53
CA ALA A 84 29.07 6.16 -1.30
C ALA A 84 28.98 6.57 -2.77
N GLN A 85 27.77 6.66 -3.33
CA GLN A 85 27.52 7.13 -4.69
C GLN A 85 27.25 8.65 -4.76
N GLY A 86 27.31 9.37 -3.64
CA GLY A 86 27.08 10.81 -3.59
C GLY A 86 25.63 11.22 -3.92
N LEU A 87 24.65 10.32 -3.78
CA LEU A 87 23.25 10.61 -4.11
C LEU A 87 22.66 11.58 -3.09
N THR A 88 22.02 12.63 -3.57
CA THR A 88 21.39 13.66 -2.74
C THR A 88 19.87 13.62 -2.73
N ASN A 89 19.28 12.82 -3.61
CA ASN A 89 17.85 12.72 -3.86
C ASN A 89 17.17 11.48 -3.21
N VAL A 90 17.82 10.87 -2.19
CA VAL A 90 17.30 9.67 -1.49
C VAL A 90 17.28 9.87 0.00
N TYR A 91 16.14 9.56 0.63
CA TYR A 91 15.97 9.53 2.08
C TYR A 91 15.32 8.24 2.53
N PHE A 92 15.45 7.92 3.83
CA PHE A 92 15.02 6.65 4.39
C PHE A 92 14.11 6.85 5.59
N ILE A 93 13.12 5.96 5.75
CA ILE A 93 12.23 5.88 6.91
C ILE A 93 12.28 4.47 7.48
N ASP A 94 12.57 4.36 8.80
CA ASP A 94 12.45 3.10 9.55
C ASP A 94 10.99 2.93 9.98
N ALA A 95 10.21 2.23 9.17
CA ALA A 95 8.76 2.08 9.39
C ALA A 95 8.17 0.90 8.63
N ASN A 96 6.90 0.61 8.96
CA ASN A 96 6.06 -0.30 8.20
C ASN A 96 5.22 0.46 7.15
N ALA A 97 4.85 -0.24 6.08
CA ALA A 97 4.03 0.32 5.01
C ALA A 97 2.58 0.67 5.42
N ASP A 98 2.08 0.13 6.52
CA ASP A 98 0.76 0.45 7.07
C ASP A 98 0.68 1.86 7.70
N GLN A 99 1.83 2.50 7.93
CA GLN A 99 1.93 3.83 8.50
C GLN A 99 2.03 4.96 7.45
N LEU A 100 2.03 4.65 6.15
CA LEU A 100 2.20 5.64 5.09
C LEU A 100 1.27 6.86 5.20
N PRO A 101 -0.03 6.74 5.50
CA PRO A 101 -0.90 7.90 5.65
C PRO A 101 -0.54 8.83 6.83
N LEU A 102 0.33 8.37 7.75
CA LEU A 102 0.84 9.20 8.83
C LEU A 102 2.07 10.01 8.42
N PHE A 103 2.72 9.63 7.31
CA PHE A 103 3.97 10.22 6.84
C PHE A 103 3.81 11.07 5.59
N PHE A 104 2.76 10.83 4.80
CA PHE A 104 2.51 11.51 3.54
C PHE A 104 1.13 12.15 3.53
N ALA A 105 1.05 13.36 2.99
CA ALA A 105 -0.21 14.03 2.76
C ALA A 105 -1.00 13.35 1.61
N PRO A 106 -2.33 13.54 1.54
CA PRO A 106 -3.12 13.02 0.45
C PRO A 106 -2.61 13.50 -0.93
N GLY A 107 -2.41 12.55 -1.83
CA GLY A 107 -1.97 12.84 -3.21
C GLY A 107 -0.52 13.32 -3.34
N GLU A 108 0.32 13.18 -2.30
CA GLU A 108 1.69 13.68 -2.31
C GLU A 108 2.66 12.80 -3.11
N VAL A 109 2.36 11.51 -3.25
CA VAL A 109 3.22 10.49 -3.85
C VAL A 109 2.87 10.27 -5.31
N ASP A 110 3.86 10.28 -6.19
CA ASP A 110 3.70 10.02 -7.62
C ASP A 110 3.75 8.53 -7.97
N ARG A 111 4.61 7.76 -7.27
CA ARG A 111 4.82 6.34 -7.57
C ARG A 111 5.27 5.56 -6.34
N ILE A 112 4.79 4.31 -6.26
CA ILE A 112 5.22 3.34 -5.25
C ILE A 112 5.84 2.13 -5.97
N TYR A 113 7.04 1.75 -5.54
CA TYR A 113 7.71 0.51 -5.96
C TYR A 113 7.55 -0.55 -4.87
N ILE A 114 7.15 -1.75 -5.29
CA ILE A 114 7.06 -2.94 -4.45
C ILE A 114 7.85 -4.04 -5.15
N ASN A 115 9.08 -4.27 -4.70
CA ASN A 115 10.00 -5.20 -5.33
C ASN A 115 10.25 -6.40 -4.40
N PHE A 116 9.88 -7.62 -4.82
CA PHE A 116 10.20 -8.89 -4.14
C PHE A 116 9.78 -8.91 -2.66
N CYS A 117 8.59 -8.38 -2.37
CA CYS A 117 8.04 -8.45 -1.01
C CYS A 117 7.69 -9.88 -0.61
N ASP A 118 7.55 -10.11 0.72
CA ASP A 118 7.18 -11.40 1.27
C ASP A 118 5.85 -11.92 0.68
N PRO A 119 5.80 -13.13 0.11
CA PRO A 119 4.62 -13.64 -0.61
C PRO A 119 3.49 -14.10 0.30
N TRP A 120 3.76 -14.39 1.58
CA TRP A 120 2.76 -14.89 2.53
C TRP A 120 1.85 -15.97 1.93
N PRO A 121 2.37 -17.19 1.65
CA PRO A 121 1.68 -18.18 0.82
C PRO A 121 0.35 -18.68 1.45
N SER A 122 0.23 -18.68 2.77
CA SER A 122 -1.01 -19.05 3.45
C SER A 122 -2.10 -17.98 3.31
N ASN A 123 -3.32 -18.37 2.92
CA ASN A 123 -4.47 -17.46 2.84
C ASN A 123 -4.81 -16.79 4.19
N ARG A 124 -4.51 -17.43 5.33
CA ARG A 124 -4.64 -16.81 6.66
C ARG A 124 -3.77 -15.57 6.82
N HIS A 125 -2.68 -15.46 6.05
CA HIS A 125 -1.74 -14.35 6.07
C HIS A 125 -1.88 -13.41 4.87
N ALA A 126 -2.88 -13.59 3.99
CA ALA A 126 -3.07 -12.76 2.80
C ALA A 126 -3.11 -11.27 3.12
N LYS A 127 -3.69 -10.88 4.26
CA LYS A 127 -3.72 -9.49 4.74
C LYS A 127 -2.34 -8.85 4.97
N ARG A 128 -1.26 -9.63 4.98
CA ARG A 128 0.13 -9.15 5.13
C ARG A 128 0.81 -8.88 3.79
N ARG A 129 0.21 -9.33 2.67
CA ARG A 129 0.72 -9.04 1.33
C ARG A 129 0.63 -7.56 1.06
N LEU A 130 1.70 -6.93 0.60
CA LEU A 130 1.71 -5.49 0.30
C LEU A 130 0.78 -5.11 -0.87
N THR A 131 0.30 -6.08 -1.63
CA THR A 131 -0.70 -5.91 -2.70
C THR A 131 -2.13 -6.27 -2.26
N HIS A 132 -2.36 -6.59 -0.98
CA HIS A 132 -3.71 -6.84 -0.46
C HIS A 132 -4.50 -5.52 -0.32
N GLY A 133 -5.83 -5.60 -0.49
CA GLY A 133 -6.73 -4.45 -0.43
C GLY A 133 -6.57 -3.54 0.79
N ASN A 134 -6.17 -4.09 1.95
CA ASN A 134 -5.87 -3.26 3.12
C ASN A 134 -4.76 -2.24 2.84
N PHE A 135 -3.68 -2.66 2.15
CA PHE A 135 -2.59 -1.76 1.77
C PHE A 135 -2.97 -0.89 0.58
N LEU A 136 -3.69 -1.44 -0.41
CA LEU A 136 -4.12 -0.67 -1.59
C LEU A 136 -4.96 0.55 -1.20
N ARG A 137 -5.83 0.41 -0.19
CA ARG A 137 -6.57 1.56 0.38
C ARG A 137 -5.65 2.62 0.98
N LEU A 138 -4.58 2.22 1.69
CA LEU A 138 -3.60 3.15 2.25
C LEU A 138 -2.81 3.84 1.14
N TYR A 139 -2.42 3.11 0.09
CA TYR A 139 -1.70 3.68 -1.06
C TYR A 139 -2.56 4.70 -1.79
N ARG A 140 -3.87 4.46 -1.93
CA ARG A 140 -4.80 5.42 -2.52
C ARG A 140 -4.89 6.74 -1.75
N GLN A 141 -4.68 6.71 -0.44
CA GLN A 141 -4.69 7.95 0.37
C GLN A 141 -3.48 8.83 0.05
N VAL A 142 -2.31 8.25 -0.23
CA VAL A 142 -1.06 8.99 -0.41
C VAL A 142 -0.68 9.21 -1.86
N LEU A 143 -1.12 8.33 -2.78
CA LEU A 143 -0.88 8.49 -4.21
C LEU A 143 -1.73 9.64 -4.79
N LYS A 144 -1.14 10.40 -5.70
CA LYS A 144 -1.92 11.31 -6.54
C LYS A 144 -2.81 10.56 -7.53
N MET A 145 -3.87 11.18 -8.03
CA MET A 145 -4.67 10.62 -9.12
C MET A 145 -3.77 10.37 -10.34
N GLY A 146 -3.87 9.17 -10.93
CA GLY A 146 -2.96 8.69 -11.97
C GLY A 146 -1.60 8.23 -11.47
N GLY A 147 -1.30 8.36 -10.17
CA GLY A 147 -0.09 7.81 -9.54
C GLY A 147 -0.04 6.29 -9.67
N GLN A 148 1.16 5.72 -9.64
CA GLN A 148 1.38 4.34 -10.05
C GLN A 148 1.96 3.47 -8.94
N ILE A 149 1.56 2.20 -8.94
CA ILE A 149 2.22 1.11 -8.23
C ILE A 149 2.99 0.28 -9.26
N HIS A 150 4.32 0.17 -9.11
CA HIS A 150 5.16 -0.73 -9.88
C HIS A 150 5.48 -1.94 -9.03
N PHE A 151 4.99 -3.10 -9.43
CA PHE A 151 5.13 -4.34 -8.68
C PHE A 151 5.98 -5.35 -9.45
N LYS A 152 6.99 -5.93 -8.77
CA LYS A 152 7.81 -7.04 -9.27
C LYS A 152 7.92 -8.15 -8.25
N THR A 153 7.87 -9.40 -8.71
CA THR A 153 8.04 -10.60 -7.89
C THR A 153 8.47 -11.80 -8.74
N ASP A 154 9.19 -12.74 -8.12
CA ASP A 154 9.48 -14.07 -8.66
C ASP A 154 8.35 -15.08 -8.33
N ASN A 155 7.49 -14.74 -7.37
CA ASN A 155 6.44 -15.63 -6.89
C ASN A 155 5.17 -15.52 -7.74
N GLN A 156 4.88 -16.57 -8.52
CA GLN A 156 3.75 -16.64 -9.45
C GLN A 156 2.38 -16.53 -8.76
N ASP A 157 2.24 -17.12 -7.56
CA ASP A 157 0.98 -17.11 -6.81
C ASP A 157 0.69 -15.71 -6.26
N LEU A 158 1.72 -15.03 -5.72
CA LEU A 158 1.61 -13.65 -5.29
C LEU A 158 1.30 -12.73 -6.47
N PHE A 159 1.91 -12.98 -7.64
CA PHE A 159 1.64 -12.20 -8.84
C PHE A 159 0.19 -12.36 -9.31
N THR A 160 -0.31 -13.60 -9.40
CA THR A 160 -1.70 -13.88 -9.75
C THR A 160 -2.66 -13.18 -8.80
N PHE A 161 -2.45 -13.33 -7.50
CA PHE A 161 -3.23 -12.60 -6.49
C PHE A 161 -3.20 -11.09 -6.71
N SER A 162 -2.03 -10.52 -7.02
CA SER A 162 -1.86 -9.08 -7.14
C SER A 162 -2.56 -8.50 -8.36
N ILE A 163 -2.51 -9.16 -9.52
CA ILE A 163 -3.20 -8.70 -10.74
C ILE A 163 -4.73 -8.85 -10.66
N GLU A 164 -5.22 -9.73 -9.78
CA GLU A 164 -6.65 -9.84 -9.47
C GLU A 164 -7.09 -8.78 -8.43
N GLU A 165 -6.25 -8.50 -7.44
CA GLU A 165 -6.60 -7.59 -6.34
C GLU A 165 -6.51 -6.11 -6.74
N LEU A 166 -5.48 -5.69 -7.50
CA LEU A 166 -5.26 -4.30 -7.89
C LEU A 166 -6.48 -3.65 -8.57
N PRO A 167 -7.13 -4.28 -9.57
CA PRO A 167 -8.31 -3.71 -10.22
C PRO A 167 -9.50 -3.54 -9.27
N LEU A 168 -9.67 -4.44 -8.30
CA LEU A 168 -10.76 -4.38 -7.31
C LEU A 168 -10.66 -3.14 -6.41
N PHE A 169 -9.47 -2.54 -6.33
CA PHE A 169 -9.20 -1.33 -5.54
C PHE A 169 -8.86 -0.11 -6.39
N GLY A 170 -9.34 -0.07 -7.66
CA GLY A 170 -9.24 1.09 -8.52
C GLY A 170 -7.84 1.37 -9.03
N PHE A 171 -7.09 0.32 -9.39
CA PHE A 171 -5.84 0.42 -10.12
C PHE A 171 -5.97 -0.23 -11.49
N GLN A 172 -5.88 0.57 -12.53
CA GLN A 172 -5.85 0.08 -13.92
C GLN A 172 -4.50 -0.53 -14.24
N LEU A 173 -4.50 -1.80 -14.64
CA LEU A 173 -3.29 -2.54 -14.94
C LEU A 173 -2.74 -2.22 -16.32
N SER A 174 -1.40 -2.17 -16.40
CA SER A 174 -0.62 -2.13 -17.64
C SER A 174 0.70 -2.87 -17.44
N GLU A 175 1.46 -3.09 -18.51
CA GLU A 175 2.76 -3.74 -18.49
C GLU A 175 2.78 -5.08 -17.73
N VAL A 176 1.70 -5.86 -17.86
CA VAL A 176 1.55 -7.15 -17.19
C VAL A 176 2.38 -8.19 -17.94
N THR A 177 3.40 -8.73 -17.28
CA THR A 177 4.24 -9.80 -17.80
C THR A 177 4.62 -10.80 -16.72
N ARG A 178 4.79 -12.06 -17.11
CA ARG A 178 5.30 -13.12 -16.23
C ARG A 178 6.78 -13.40 -16.45
N ASP A 179 7.40 -12.71 -17.41
CA ASP A 179 8.84 -12.76 -17.65
C ASP A 179 9.32 -11.40 -18.16
N LEU A 180 9.75 -10.57 -17.22
CA LEU A 180 10.20 -9.20 -17.48
C LEU A 180 11.45 -9.15 -18.36
N HIS A 181 12.31 -10.14 -18.23
CA HIS A 181 13.63 -10.16 -18.86
C HIS A 181 13.72 -11.12 -20.08
N ALA A 182 12.56 -11.60 -20.60
CA ALA A 182 12.52 -12.53 -21.73
C ALA A 182 13.32 -12.05 -22.97
N ASN A 183 13.37 -10.72 -23.17
CA ASN A 183 14.08 -10.10 -24.30
C ASN A 183 15.34 -9.31 -23.85
N GLY A 184 15.91 -9.66 -22.71
CA GLY A 184 17.07 -9.00 -22.12
C GLY A 184 16.74 -8.13 -20.89
N PRO A 185 17.77 -7.62 -20.21
CA PRO A 185 17.62 -6.86 -18.99
C PRO A 185 16.77 -5.61 -19.16
N VAL A 186 15.81 -5.39 -18.22
CA VAL A 186 14.92 -4.21 -18.23
C VAL A 186 15.08 -3.43 -16.93
N GLY A 187 15.51 -2.18 -17.04
CA GLY A 187 15.61 -1.23 -15.93
C GLY A 187 16.65 -1.62 -14.87
N VAL A 188 16.54 -1.00 -13.70
CA VAL A 188 17.42 -1.28 -12.56
C VAL A 188 16.90 -2.51 -11.82
N MET A 189 17.82 -3.48 -11.61
CA MET A 189 17.52 -4.70 -10.87
C MET A 189 17.81 -4.53 -9.39
N THR A 190 16.99 -5.17 -8.53
CA THR A 190 17.35 -5.40 -7.12
C THR A 190 18.51 -6.40 -7.01
N ASP A 191 19.11 -6.53 -5.83
CA ASP A 191 20.12 -7.59 -5.58
C ASP A 191 19.50 -8.99 -5.73
N TYR A 192 18.20 -9.10 -5.44
CA TYR A 192 17.44 -10.35 -5.56
C TYR A 192 17.14 -10.68 -7.03
N GLU A 193 16.66 -9.70 -7.77
CA GLU A 193 16.32 -9.81 -9.19
C GLU A 193 17.52 -10.22 -10.06
N ALA A 194 18.67 -9.57 -9.83
CA ALA A 194 19.89 -9.92 -10.56
C ALA A 194 20.29 -11.39 -10.34
N LYS A 195 20.17 -11.89 -9.09
CA LYS A 195 20.46 -13.29 -8.79
C LYS A 195 19.52 -14.25 -9.50
N PHE A 196 18.21 -13.93 -9.60
CA PHE A 196 17.23 -14.76 -10.32
C PHE A 196 17.42 -14.68 -11.83
N HIS A 197 17.70 -13.48 -12.34
CA HIS A 197 18.04 -13.30 -13.76
C HIS A 197 19.25 -14.13 -14.18
N ASP A 198 20.33 -14.13 -13.36
CA ASP A 198 21.54 -14.94 -13.62
C ASP A 198 21.25 -16.46 -13.60
N GLN A 199 20.16 -16.88 -12.95
CA GLN A 199 19.69 -18.27 -12.91
C GLN A 199 18.67 -18.59 -14.01
N GLY A 200 18.32 -17.64 -14.88
CA GLY A 200 17.31 -17.80 -15.91
C GLY A 200 15.89 -17.96 -15.37
N LEU A 201 15.62 -17.47 -14.15
CA LEU A 201 14.31 -17.55 -13.54
C LEU A 201 13.45 -16.33 -13.95
N PRO A 202 12.18 -16.56 -14.35
CA PRO A 202 11.32 -15.48 -14.81
C PRO A 202 10.91 -14.56 -13.67
N ILE A 203 10.82 -13.27 -13.96
CA ILE A 203 10.35 -12.23 -13.05
C ILE A 203 9.03 -11.67 -13.55
N CYS A 204 8.00 -11.73 -12.70
CA CYS A 204 6.72 -11.12 -12.98
C CYS A 204 6.75 -9.62 -12.69
N ARG A 205 6.07 -8.84 -13.53
CA ARG A 205 5.89 -7.40 -13.35
C ARG A 205 4.49 -6.96 -13.78
N CYS A 206 3.94 -5.98 -13.06
CA CYS A 206 2.82 -5.17 -13.54
C CYS A 206 2.95 -3.73 -13.04
N VAL A 207 2.22 -2.83 -13.69
CA VAL A 207 2.02 -1.44 -13.28
C VAL A 207 0.53 -1.23 -13.07
N GLY A 208 0.14 -0.70 -11.90
CA GLY A 208 -1.22 -0.30 -11.59
C GLY A 208 -1.31 1.21 -11.48
N ALA A 209 -2.04 1.89 -12.36
CA ALA A 209 -2.29 3.32 -12.29
C ALA A 209 -3.57 3.59 -11.50
N MET A 210 -3.52 4.49 -10.52
CA MET A 210 -4.68 4.86 -9.72
C MET A 210 -5.69 5.61 -10.58
N VAL A 211 -6.91 5.09 -10.64
CA VAL A 211 -8.04 5.70 -11.37
C VAL A 211 -9.15 6.12 -10.39
N PRO A 212 -10.11 6.98 -10.80
CA PRO A 212 -11.32 7.21 -10.01
C PRO A 212 -11.97 5.88 -9.62
N TRP A 213 -12.33 5.74 -8.35
CA TRP A 213 -12.86 4.51 -7.81
C TRP A 213 -13.71 4.83 -6.58
N GLU A 214 -14.86 4.27 -6.55
CA GLU A 214 -15.71 4.26 -5.37
C GLU A 214 -15.55 2.91 -4.69
N GLU A 215 -15.31 2.92 -3.38
CA GLU A 215 -15.23 1.68 -2.64
C GLU A 215 -16.59 0.99 -2.71
N PRO A 216 -16.66 -0.22 -3.31
CA PRO A 216 -17.92 -0.93 -3.36
C PRO A 216 -18.35 -1.23 -1.94
N PHE A 217 -19.64 -1.01 -1.65
CA PHE A 217 -20.20 -1.40 -0.36
C PHE A 217 -19.84 -2.87 -0.07
N PRO A 218 -19.50 -3.20 1.19
CA PRO A 218 -19.21 -4.58 1.53
C PRO A 218 -20.46 -5.44 1.27
N THR A 219 -20.43 -6.17 0.17
CA THR A 219 -21.48 -7.15 -0.17
C THR A 219 -21.43 -8.39 0.72
N ASP A 220 -20.32 -8.59 1.43
CA ASP A 220 -20.15 -9.67 2.39
C ASP A 220 -20.23 -9.12 3.82
N ILE A 221 -21.40 -9.26 4.44
CA ILE A 221 -21.66 -8.85 5.84
C ILE A 221 -20.66 -9.48 6.82
N ARG A 222 -20.08 -10.65 6.51
CA ARG A 222 -19.02 -11.27 7.33
C ARG A 222 -17.77 -10.40 7.42
N ARG A 223 -17.51 -9.50 6.46
CA ARG A 223 -16.41 -8.51 6.50
C ARG A 223 -16.69 -7.39 7.50
N VAL A 224 -17.95 -7.17 7.85
CA VAL A 224 -18.41 -6.15 8.82
C VAL A 224 -18.52 -6.70 10.24
N LYS A 225 -18.18 -7.97 10.47
CA LYS A 225 -18.37 -8.70 11.74
C LYS A 225 -17.80 -8.00 12.98
N ASN A 226 -16.84 -7.12 12.82
CA ASN A 226 -16.21 -6.38 13.91
C ASN A 226 -16.66 -4.92 13.97
N ARG A 227 -17.68 -4.55 13.18
CA ARG A 227 -18.24 -3.20 13.12
C ARG A 227 -19.63 -3.21 13.76
N TRP A 228 -20.01 -2.09 14.32
CA TRP A 228 -21.39 -1.91 14.81
C TRP A 228 -22.33 -1.78 13.61
N LEU A 229 -23.43 -2.52 13.68
CA LEU A 229 -24.52 -2.43 12.72
C LEU A 229 -25.77 -1.97 13.44
N ASP A 230 -26.31 -0.83 13.02
CA ASP A 230 -27.65 -0.41 13.38
C ASP A 230 -28.57 -0.60 12.18
N VAL A 231 -29.73 -1.16 12.44
CA VAL A 231 -30.79 -1.39 11.46
C VAL A 231 -31.95 -0.51 11.83
N PHE A 232 -32.43 0.26 10.86
CA PHE A 232 -33.54 1.16 11.05
C PHE A 232 -34.73 0.69 10.20
N ALA A 233 -35.91 0.60 10.83
CA ALA A 233 -37.18 0.49 10.17
C ALA A 233 -38.04 1.67 10.68
N ASP A 234 -38.55 2.48 9.79
CA ASP A 234 -39.39 3.64 10.12
C ASP A 234 -38.73 4.64 11.11
N GLY A 235 -37.40 4.76 11.05
CA GLY A 235 -36.62 5.69 11.87
C GLY A 235 -36.30 5.20 13.30
N VAL A 236 -36.64 3.97 13.64
CA VAL A 236 -36.36 3.36 14.95
C VAL A 236 -35.31 2.28 14.80
N PRO A 237 -34.24 2.28 15.62
CA PRO A 237 -33.22 1.22 15.61
C PRO A 237 -33.85 -0.14 15.96
N ASP A 238 -33.60 -1.15 15.14
CA ASP A 238 -33.99 -2.53 15.38
C ASP A 238 -32.73 -3.38 15.73
N ALA A 239 -32.40 -3.44 17.02
CA ALA A 239 -31.24 -4.18 17.51
C ALA A 239 -31.36 -5.70 17.29
N ASP A 240 -32.57 -6.25 17.25
CA ASP A 240 -32.77 -7.68 17.04
C ASP A 240 -32.59 -8.04 15.56
N LEU A 241 -33.06 -7.19 14.65
CA LEU A 241 -32.82 -7.34 13.22
C LEU A 241 -31.32 -7.19 12.88
N GLY A 242 -30.62 -6.24 13.50
CA GLY A 242 -29.18 -6.08 13.36
C GLY A 242 -28.40 -7.32 13.78
N LYS A 243 -28.78 -7.95 14.91
CA LYS A 243 -28.18 -9.23 15.34
C LYS A 243 -28.48 -10.36 14.35
N ARG A 244 -29.68 -10.43 13.80
CA ARG A 244 -30.05 -11.42 12.78
C ARG A 244 -29.26 -11.23 11.50
N VAL A 245 -29.11 -10.00 11.00
CA VAL A 245 -28.27 -9.68 9.83
C VAL A 245 -26.84 -10.14 10.04
N LEU A 246 -26.26 -9.90 11.21
CA LEU A 246 -24.90 -10.35 11.54
C LEU A 246 -24.78 -11.87 11.64
N SER A 247 -25.82 -12.58 12.08
CA SER A 247 -25.83 -14.04 12.23
C SER A 247 -26.17 -14.79 10.93
N GLU A 248 -27.10 -14.29 10.16
CA GLU A 248 -27.63 -14.94 8.95
C GLU A 248 -26.96 -14.44 7.66
N GLY A 249 -26.21 -13.32 7.73
CA GLY A 249 -25.37 -12.82 6.65
C GLY A 249 -26.16 -12.42 5.38
N ASN A 250 -25.63 -12.80 4.20
CA ASN A 250 -26.15 -12.40 2.91
C ASN A 250 -27.63 -12.79 2.64
N TYR A 251 -28.17 -13.74 3.37
CA TYR A 251 -29.55 -14.19 3.16
C TYR A 251 -30.56 -13.08 3.44
N LEU A 252 -30.40 -12.36 4.54
CA LEU A 252 -31.30 -11.24 4.88
C LEU A 252 -31.11 -10.05 3.93
N TRP A 253 -29.89 -9.82 3.47
CA TRP A 253 -29.61 -8.79 2.48
C TRP A 253 -30.41 -8.98 1.19
N HIS A 254 -30.44 -10.18 0.64
CA HIS A 254 -31.24 -10.48 -0.56
C HIS A 254 -32.75 -10.38 -0.35
N LEU A 255 -33.23 -10.68 0.86
CA LEU A 255 -34.66 -10.62 1.17
C LEU A 255 -35.23 -9.19 1.28
N PHE A 256 -34.41 -8.27 1.79
CA PHE A 256 -34.91 -6.94 2.15
C PHE A 256 -34.46 -5.81 1.22
N SER A 257 -33.53 -6.06 0.30
CA SER A 257 -33.02 -5.08 -0.66
C SER A 257 -32.65 -3.74 -0.01
N TRP A 258 -31.99 -3.81 1.14
CA TRP A 258 -31.59 -2.62 1.90
C TRP A 258 -30.28 -2.05 1.36
N GLU A 259 -30.16 -0.74 1.41
CA GLU A 259 -28.91 -0.07 1.11
C GLU A 259 -27.97 -0.09 2.33
N LEU A 260 -26.72 -0.48 2.13
CA LEU A 260 -25.71 -0.48 3.17
C LEU A 260 -24.98 0.87 3.18
N VAL A 261 -25.20 1.66 4.22
CA VAL A 261 -24.64 3.01 4.34
C VAL A 261 -23.55 3.05 5.40
N PRO A 262 -22.31 3.46 5.05
CA PRO A 262 -21.26 3.66 6.04
C PRO A 262 -21.54 4.91 6.87
N CYS A 263 -21.40 4.81 8.20
CA CYS A 263 -21.57 5.93 9.12
C CYS A 263 -20.47 5.97 10.17
N LEU A 264 -20.10 7.18 10.59
CA LEU A 264 -19.14 7.40 11.66
C LEU A 264 -19.79 7.32 13.05
N SER A 265 -21.12 7.53 13.13
CA SER A 265 -21.87 7.49 14.38
C SER A 265 -23.35 7.25 14.15
N GLY A 266 -24.08 6.84 15.19
CA GLY A 266 -25.53 6.71 15.15
C GLY A 266 -26.27 8.02 14.88
N ASP A 267 -25.67 9.16 15.20
CA ASP A 267 -26.25 10.47 14.86
C ASP A 267 -26.15 10.75 13.37
N ALA A 268 -25.04 10.40 12.72
CA ALA A 268 -24.88 10.48 11.28
C ALA A 268 -25.88 9.56 10.55
N ALA A 269 -26.13 8.36 11.06
CA ALA A 269 -27.12 7.43 10.54
C ALA A 269 -28.54 8.03 10.63
N ARG A 270 -28.93 8.60 11.76
CA ARG A 270 -30.24 9.29 11.94
C ARG A 270 -30.40 10.48 11.00
N GLN A 271 -29.35 11.26 10.76
CA GLN A 271 -29.39 12.37 9.81
C GLN A 271 -29.57 11.88 8.36
N ALA A 272 -28.87 10.82 7.97
CA ALA A 272 -29.00 10.22 6.65
C ALA A 272 -30.44 9.69 6.43
N LEU A 273 -31.02 9.00 7.41
CA LEU A 273 -32.39 8.51 7.34
C LEU A 273 -33.42 9.64 7.26
N ALA A 274 -33.21 10.74 7.99
CA ALA A 274 -34.09 11.90 7.94
C ALA A 274 -34.08 12.61 6.56
N ALA A 275 -32.96 12.53 5.84
CA ALA A 275 -32.81 13.09 4.50
C ALA A 275 -33.52 12.27 3.41
N ALA A 276 -33.77 10.97 3.64
CA ALA A 276 -34.41 10.06 2.69
C ALA A 276 -35.48 9.21 3.41
N PRO A 277 -36.59 9.79 3.85
CA PRO A 277 -37.61 9.09 4.58
C PRO A 277 -38.33 8.06 3.71
N GLY A 278 -38.62 6.90 4.28
CA GLY A 278 -39.33 5.80 3.62
C GLY A 278 -38.44 4.74 2.96
N GLU A 279 -37.14 4.92 2.97
CA GLU A 279 -36.20 3.90 2.54
C GLU A 279 -35.67 3.07 3.73
N LYS A 280 -35.18 1.89 3.44
CA LYS A 280 -34.60 1.00 4.46
C LYS A 280 -33.10 0.99 4.32
N TYR A 281 -32.37 1.32 5.41
CA TYR A 281 -30.94 1.39 5.44
C TYR A 281 -30.34 0.46 6.49
N LEU A 282 -29.16 -0.05 6.18
CA LEU A 282 -28.32 -0.76 7.11
C LEU A 282 -27.07 0.08 7.32
N PHE A 283 -26.92 0.65 8.52
CA PHE A 283 -25.78 1.47 8.86
C PHE A 283 -24.70 0.64 9.54
N TYR A 284 -23.45 0.90 9.23
CA TYR A 284 -22.31 0.29 9.91
C TYR A 284 -21.30 1.35 10.35
N TYR A 285 -20.59 1.06 11.43
CA TYR A 285 -19.57 1.93 12.02
C TYR A 285 -18.22 1.24 11.96
N GLU A 286 -17.19 2.03 11.75
CA GLU A 286 -15.81 1.54 11.77
C GLU A 286 -15.22 1.51 13.17
#